data_2e152b75aed082a5b6ae23cfe723718f
#
_entry.id   2e152b75aed082a5b6ae23cfe723718f
#
_cell.length_a   1.000
_cell.length_b   1.000
_cell.length_c   1.000
_cell.angle_alpha   90.00
_cell.angle_beta   90.00
_cell.angle_gamma   90.00
#
_symmetry.space_group_name_H-M   'P 1'
#
loop_
_entity.id
_entity.type
_entity.pdbx_description
1 polymer ?
#
loop_
_entity_poly.entity_id
_entity_poly.type
_entity_poly.pdbx_seq_one_letter_code
_entity_poly.pdbx_strand_id
1 'polypeptide(L)'
;AFECEVRICLFHQNQSVWKAVLRFGLAGAYNSISHPRLHIWIRRLLSYPFLPPDVILSEFERLFEDEALSGPFSVEEPFKDKFSDLVRYYKDFWLTRIPVWMWSQHSSTSRTNNVCDGFHNGLRQIIGIAHPNPFVTIQLLRRVDEEATRRFEYYLEGNVVKRIRKRSLELEE
;
A
#
# COMPACT_ATOMS: atom_id res chain seq x y z
N ALA A 1 12.85 -16.68 19.22
CA ALA A 1 12.88 -15.35 18.61
C ALA A 1 11.70 -15.26 17.64
N PHE A 2 10.87 -14.23 17.75
CA PHE A 2 9.83 -13.96 16.74
C PHE A 2 10.55 -13.35 15.53
N GLU A 3 10.55 -14.03 14.39
CA GLU A 3 10.96 -13.44 13.12
C GLU A 3 9.81 -12.51 12.70
N CYS A 4 10.08 -11.21 12.72
CA CYS A 4 9.14 -10.19 12.27
C CYS A 4 9.47 -9.82 10.82
N GLU A 5 8.59 -10.15 9.90
CA GLU A 5 8.70 -9.72 8.50
C GLU A 5 8.15 -8.30 8.36
N VAL A 6 8.99 -7.37 7.89
CA VAL A 6 8.57 -5.99 7.64
C VAL A 6 8.07 -5.85 6.20
N ARG A 7 6.82 -5.48 6.03
CA ARG A 7 6.20 -5.24 4.71
C ARG A 7 5.72 -3.80 4.57
N ILE A 8 5.78 -3.28 3.35
CA ILE A 8 5.29 -1.95 3.01
C ILE A 8 3.79 -2.02 2.76
N CYS A 9 3.04 -1.09 3.37
CA CYS A 9 1.61 -0.96 3.19
C CYS A 9 1.28 -0.57 1.74
N LEU A 10 0.40 -1.32 1.09
CA LEU A 10 -0.06 -1.07 -0.29
C LEU A 10 -0.59 0.35 -0.49
N PHE A 11 -1.37 0.86 0.47
CA PHE A 11 -1.92 2.20 0.39
C PHE A 11 -0.80 3.26 0.31
N HIS A 12 0.21 3.18 1.17
CA HIS A 12 1.31 4.15 1.18
C HIS A 12 2.22 4.02 -0.05
N GLN A 13 2.42 2.80 -0.56
CA GLN A 13 3.12 2.59 -1.81
C GLN A 13 2.39 3.27 -2.98
N ASN A 14 1.11 2.98 -3.16
CA ASN A 14 0.30 3.57 -4.22
C ASN A 14 0.18 5.09 -4.06
N GLN A 15 0.08 5.60 -2.83
CA GLN A 15 0.10 7.04 -2.56
C GLN A 15 1.44 7.67 -2.99
N SER A 16 2.56 6.99 -2.76
CA SER A 16 3.89 7.47 -3.19
C SER A 16 4.00 7.55 -4.71
N VAL A 17 3.55 6.51 -5.42
CA VAL A 17 3.49 6.49 -6.88
C VAL A 17 2.55 7.59 -7.39
N TRP A 18 1.39 7.77 -6.78
CA TRP A 18 0.45 8.83 -7.15
C TRP A 18 1.03 10.24 -6.94
N LYS A 19 1.80 10.47 -5.88
CA LYS A 19 2.54 11.72 -5.70
C LYS A 19 3.55 11.97 -6.82
N ALA A 20 4.17 10.91 -7.35
CA ALA A 20 5.04 11.05 -8.52
C ALA A 20 4.23 11.38 -9.80
N VAL A 21 3.06 10.76 -10.01
CA VAL A 21 2.13 11.12 -11.11
C VAL A 21 1.74 12.60 -11.06
N LEU A 22 1.44 13.13 -9.86
CA LEU A 22 1.17 14.56 -9.66
C LEU A 22 2.40 15.42 -9.97
N ARG A 23 3.56 15.05 -9.45
CA ARG A 23 4.84 15.77 -9.62
C ARG A 23 5.25 15.88 -11.08
N PHE A 24 5.05 14.84 -11.89
CA PHE A 24 5.34 14.84 -13.31
C PHE A 24 4.22 15.45 -14.18
N GLY A 25 3.15 15.97 -13.55
CA GLY A 25 2.07 16.66 -14.27
C GLY A 25 1.20 15.75 -15.13
N LEU A 26 1.07 14.47 -14.74
CA LEU A 26 0.29 13.46 -15.47
C LEU A 26 -1.16 13.34 -14.96
N ALA A 27 -1.49 13.90 -13.81
CA ALA A 27 -2.78 13.71 -13.15
C ALA A 27 -3.97 14.26 -13.94
N GLY A 28 -3.82 15.41 -14.60
CA GLY A 28 -4.88 15.98 -15.46
C GLY A 28 -5.21 15.06 -16.65
N ALA A 29 -4.17 14.55 -17.30
CA ALA A 29 -4.32 13.63 -18.42
C ALA A 29 -4.85 12.25 -17.98
N TYR A 30 -4.44 11.75 -16.81
CA TYR A 30 -4.95 10.51 -16.23
C TYR A 30 -6.47 10.53 -16.06
N ASN A 31 -7.05 11.66 -15.66
CA ASN A 31 -8.48 11.82 -15.48
C ASN A 31 -9.25 12.15 -16.77
N SER A 32 -8.53 12.35 -17.87
CA SER A 32 -9.13 12.73 -19.16
C SER A 32 -9.50 11.51 -19.99
N ILE A 33 -10.71 11.51 -20.53
CA ILE A 33 -11.19 10.49 -21.49
C ILE A 33 -10.33 10.52 -22.78
N SER A 34 -9.70 11.64 -23.08
CA SER A 34 -8.91 11.82 -24.31
C SER A 34 -7.57 11.05 -24.29
N HIS A 35 -7.12 10.57 -23.13
CA HIS A 35 -5.84 9.90 -22.98
C HIS A 35 -5.98 8.50 -22.32
N PRO A 36 -6.70 7.56 -22.95
CA PRO A 36 -7.01 6.27 -22.34
C PRO A 36 -5.76 5.40 -22.14
N ARG A 37 -4.74 5.54 -22.98
CA ARG A 37 -3.50 4.74 -22.87
C ARG A 37 -2.70 5.14 -21.63
N LEU A 38 -2.51 6.44 -21.41
CA LEU A 38 -1.85 6.93 -20.19
C LEU A 38 -2.58 6.45 -18.94
N HIS A 39 -3.91 6.50 -18.91
CA HIS A 39 -4.71 5.99 -17.80
C HIS A 39 -4.44 4.50 -17.56
N ILE A 40 -4.48 3.67 -18.61
CA ILE A 40 -4.24 2.23 -18.51
C ILE A 40 -2.83 1.95 -18.00
N TRP A 41 -1.81 2.63 -18.53
CA TRP A 41 -0.42 2.40 -18.13
C TRP A 41 -0.15 2.81 -16.67
N ILE A 42 -0.69 3.92 -16.21
CA ILE A 42 -0.58 4.30 -14.79
C ILE A 42 -1.29 3.27 -13.90
N ARG A 43 -2.46 2.78 -14.28
CA ARG A 43 -3.16 1.74 -13.51
C ARG A 43 -2.38 0.42 -13.48
N ARG A 44 -1.77 0.03 -14.59
CA ARG A 44 -0.89 -1.14 -14.62
C ARG A 44 0.27 -0.97 -13.63
N LEU A 45 0.92 0.18 -13.63
CA LEU A 45 2.00 0.49 -12.69
C LEU A 45 1.56 0.37 -11.22
N LEU A 46 0.37 0.88 -10.88
CA LEU A 46 -0.21 0.77 -9.54
C LEU A 46 -0.64 -0.66 -9.15
N SER A 47 -0.82 -1.55 -10.12
CA SER A 47 -1.20 -2.94 -9.87
C SER A 47 -0.01 -3.90 -9.68
N TYR A 48 1.21 -3.45 -9.93
CA TYR A 48 2.42 -4.27 -9.82
C TYR A 48 2.63 -4.94 -8.45
N PRO A 49 2.22 -4.33 -7.33
CA PRO A 49 2.32 -5.00 -6.03
C PRO A 49 1.57 -6.34 -5.94
N PHE A 50 0.66 -6.63 -6.83
CA PHE A 50 -0.07 -7.90 -6.83
C PHE A 50 0.64 -9.05 -7.58
N LEU A 51 1.73 -8.75 -8.29
CA LEU A 51 2.53 -9.76 -8.98
C LEU A 51 3.46 -10.50 -8.02
N PRO A 52 3.79 -11.78 -8.31
CA PRO A 52 4.83 -12.50 -7.60
C PRO A 52 6.18 -11.75 -7.66
N PRO A 53 6.96 -11.73 -6.56
CA PRO A 53 8.21 -10.97 -6.51
C PRO A 53 9.24 -11.34 -7.58
N ASP A 54 9.29 -12.61 -7.95
CA ASP A 54 10.24 -13.19 -8.92
C ASP A 54 10.00 -12.75 -10.36
N VAL A 55 8.76 -12.38 -10.72
CA VAL A 55 8.43 -11.97 -12.10
C VAL A 55 8.35 -10.42 -12.25
N ILE A 56 8.35 -9.67 -11.15
CA ILE A 56 8.13 -8.21 -11.20
C ILE A 56 9.15 -7.49 -12.07
N LEU A 57 10.43 -7.83 -11.97
CA LEU A 57 11.49 -7.12 -12.69
C LEU A 57 11.39 -7.38 -14.21
N SER A 58 11.30 -8.63 -14.62
CA SER A 58 11.20 -9.01 -16.04
C SER A 58 9.93 -8.46 -16.70
N GLU A 59 8.79 -8.50 -15.98
CA GLU A 59 7.54 -7.92 -16.48
C GLU A 59 7.60 -6.40 -16.56
N PHE A 60 8.31 -5.75 -15.64
CA PHE A 60 8.48 -4.29 -15.68
C PHE A 60 9.29 -3.87 -16.91
N GLU A 61 10.43 -4.51 -17.19
CA GLU A 61 11.25 -4.23 -18.36
C GLU A 61 10.42 -4.42 -19.63
N ARG A 62 9.79 -5.57 -19.80
CA ARG A 62 8.96 -5.87 -20.97
C ARG A 62 7.81 -4.88 -21.17
N LEU A 63 7.07 -4.53 -20.13
CA LEU A 63 5.87 -3.71 -20.25
C LEU A 63 6.17 -2.23 -20.29
N PHE A 64 7.05 -1.74 -19.43
CA PHE A 64 7.23 -0.29 -19.28
C PHE A 64 8.41 0.27 -20.05
N GLU A 65 9.46 -0.50 -20.29
CA GLU A 65 10.59 -0.04 -21.12
C GLU A 65 10.30 -0.28 -22.60
N ASP A 66 9.75 -1.45 -22.98
CA ASP A 66 9.51 -1.77 -24.38
C ASP A 66 8.13 -1.33 -24.87
N GLU A 67 7.03 -1.81 -24.26
CA GLU A 67 5.69 -1.60 -24.82
C GLU A 67 5.12 -0.21 -24.52
N ALA A 68 5.25 0.30 -23.29
CA ALA A 68 4.62 1.57 -22.89
C ALA A 68 5.26 2.78 -23.55
N LEU A 69 6.56 2.73 -23.83
CA LEU A 69 7.30 3.85 -24.43
C LEU A 69 7.49 3.72 -25.94
N SER A 70 7.58 2.49 -26.48
CA SER A 70 7.95 2.25 -27.88
C SER A 70 6.96 1.38 -28.64
N GLY A 71 6.09 0.63 -27.96
CA GLY A 71 5.15 -0.29 -28.59
C GLY A 71 3.96 0.39 -29.29
N PRO A 72 3.16 -0.42 -30.01
CA PRO A 72 2.00 0.10 -30.77
C PRO A 72 0.89 0.70 -29.89
N PHE A 73 0.86 0.33 -28.61
CA PHE A 73 -0.06 0.87 -27.62
C PHE A 73 0.64 1.78 -26.60
N SER A 74 1.77 2.38 -27.00
CA SER A 74 2.52 3.33 -26.16
C SER A 74 1.67 4.51 -25.71
N VAL A 75 2.13 5.17 -24.66
CA VAL A 75 1.52 6.41 -24.13
C VAL A 75 1.45 7.46 -25.24
N GLU A 76 0.41 8.28 -25.23
CA GLU A 76 0.21 9.39 -26.15
C GLU A 76 1.40 10.37 -26.15
N GLU A 77 1.85 10.80 -27.32
CA GLU A 77 3.05 11.64 -27.51
C GLU A 77 3.20 12.85 -26.56
N PRO A 78 2.18 13.66 -26.27
CA PRO A 78 2.34 14.80 -25.36
C PRO A 78 2.78 14.42 -23.94
N PHE A 79 2.62 13.12 -23.55
CA PHE A 79 2.89 12.64 -22.20
C PHE A 79 4.02 11.62 -22.11
N LYS A 80 4.61 11.25 -23.24
CA LYS A 80 5.60 10.18 -23.32
C LYS A 80 6.84 10.47 -22.46
N ASP A 81 7.40 11.66 -22.58
CA ASP A 81 8.58 12.09 -21.79
C ASP A 81 8.27 12.10 -20.29
N LYS A 82 7.14 12.70 -19.92
CA LYS A 82 6.69 12.74 -18.51
C LYS A 82 6.40 11.36 -17.94
N PHE A 83 5.86 10.49 -18.77
CA PHE A 83 5.63 9.09 -18.37
C PHE A 83 6.95 8.32 -18.27
N SER A 84 7.92 8.57 -19.15
CA SER A 84 9.27 8.02 -19.04
C SER A 84 9.95 8.41 -17.72
N ASP A 85 9.79 9.67 -17.27
CA ASP A 85 10.27 10.12 -15.96
C ASP A 85 9.59 9.36 -14.80
N LEU A 86 8.29 9.08 -14.92
CA LEU A 86 7.57 8.27 -13.93
C LEU A 86 8.08 6.81 -13.89
N VAL A 87 8.30 6.21 -15.07
CA VAL A 87 8.85 4.84 -15.20
C VAL A 87 10.25 4.78 -14.58
N ARG A 88 11.12 5.74 -14.88
CA ARG A 88 12.46 5.85 -14.30
C ARG A 88 12.40 6.00 -12.77
N TYR A 89 11.54 6.88 -12.25
CA TYR A 89 11.34 7.00 -10.81
C TYR A 89 10.93 5.67 -10.18
N TYR A 90 9.99 4.93 -10.81
CA TYR A 90 9.53 3.65 -10.29
C TYR A 90 10.67 2.62 -10.27
N LYS A 91 11.45 2.53 -11.35
CA LYS A 91 12.60 1.64 -11.45
C LYS A 91 13.64 1.95 -10.38
N ASP A 92 14.06 3.22 -10.27
CA ASP A 92 15.12 3.65 -9.35
C ASP A 92 14.72 3.47 -7.90
N PHE A 93 13.48 3.80 -7.55
CA PHE A 93 13.03 3.79 -6.17
C PHE A 93 12.47 2.43 -5.74
N TRP A 94 11.51 1.88 -6.50
CA TRP A 94 10.77 0.69 -6.08
C TRP A 94 11.45 -0.62 -6.49
N LEU A 95 12.21 -0.66 -7.59
CA LEU A 95 12.86 -1.88 -8.03
C LEU A 95 14.32 -1.97 -7.62
N THR A 96 15.00 -0.82 -7.45
CA THR A 96 16.44 -0.80 -7.15
C THR A 96 16.73 -0.57 -5.66
N ARG A 97 16.06 0.40 -5.01
CA ARG A 97 16.37 0.77 -3.62
C ARG A 97 15.63 -0.07 -2.59
N ILE A 98 14.43 -0.54 -2.93
CA ILE A 98 13.58 -1.28 -1.99
C ILE A 98 13.45 -2.73 -2.48
N PRO A 99 13.80 -3.72 -1.66
CA PRO A 99 13.62 -5.12 -2.03
C PRO A 99 12.17 -5.42 -2.43
N VAL A 100 11.98 -6.07 -3.58
CA VAL A 100 10.65 -6.31 -4.16
C VAL A 100 9.73 -7.10 -3.21
N TRP A 101 10.27 -8.06 -2.49
CA TRP A 101 9.51 -8.86 -1.51
C TRP A 101 8.89 -8.02 -0.39
N MET A 102 9.48 -6.86 -0.04
CA MET A 102 8.94 -5.99 1.01
C MET A 102 7.64 -5.30 0.61
N TRP A 103 7.42 -5.08 -0.68
CA TRP A 103 6.25 -4.35 -1.16
C TRP A 103 5.32 -5.17 -2.07
N SER A 104 5.73 -6.35 -2.52
CA SER A 104 4.82 -7.27 -3.18
C SER A 104 3.75 -7.75 -2.19
N GLN A 105 2.50 -7.69 -2.62
CA GLN A 105 1.33 -8.12 -1.86
C GLN A 105 0.77 -9.44 -2.38
N HIS A 106 1.52 -10.14 -3.24
CA HIS A 106 1.03 -11.33 -3.94
C HIS A 106 0.43 -12.35 -2.99
N SER A 107 1.04 -12.80 -1.99
CA SER A 107 0.52 -13.77 -1.02
C SER A 107 0.12 -13.15 0.32
N SER A 108 -0.07 -11.82 0.37
CA SER A 108 -0.37 -11.14 1.62
C SER A 108 -1.87 -11.14 1.91
N THR A 109 -2.25 -11.64 3.08
CA THR A 109 -3.61 -11.55 3.64
C THR A 109 -3.90 -10.17 4.23
N SER A 110 -2.86 -9.42 4.63
CA SER A 110 -2.97 -8.07 5.20
C SER A 110 -2.21 -7.06 4.33
N ARG A 111 -2.91 -6.46 3.37
CA ARG A 111 -2.33 -5.55 2.36
C ARG A 111 -2.17 -4.11 2.82
N THR A 112 -2.81 -3.74 3.93
CA THR A 112 -2.81 -2.38 4.47
C THR A 112 -2.59 -2.39 5.97
N ASN A 113 -2.11 -1.26 6.51
CA ASN A 113 -1.96 -1.06 7.95
C ASN A 113 -3.24 -0.52 8.63
N ASN A 114 -4.41 -0.75 8.03
CA ASN A 114 -5.69 -0.26 8.58
C ASN A 114 -5.93 -0.67 10.04
N VAL A 115 -5.40 -1.82 10.45
CA VAL A 115 -5.48 -2.28 11.85
C VAL A 115 -4.68 -1.34 12.77
N CYS A 116 -3.46 -0.98 12.37
CA CYS A 116 -2.62 -0.03 13.12
C CYS A 116 -3.23 1.37 13.11
N ASP A 117 -3.75 1.82 11.96
CA ASP A 117 -4.41 3.13 11.84
C ASP A 117 -5.69 3.17 12.69
N GLY A 118 -6.46 2.09 12.72
CA GLY A 118 -7.62 1.93 13.59
C GLY A 118 -7.25 1.98 15.06
N PHE A 119 -6.16 1.32 15.46
CA PHE A 119 -5.62 1.35 16.82
C PHE A 119 -5.17 2.78 17.21
N HIS A 120 -4.38 3.44 16.35
CA HIS A 120 -3.94 4.82 16.59
C HIS A 120 -5.13 5.78 16.69
N ASN A 121 -6.16 5.58 15.88
CA ASN A 121 -7.36 6.40 15.92
C ASN A 121 -8.15 6.19 17.22
N GLY A 122 -8.26 4.94 17.66
CA GLY A 122 -8.83 4.60 18.96
C GLY A 122 -8.06 5.23 20.12
N LEU A 123 -6.72 5.17 20.10
CA LEU A 123 -5.87 5.84 21.08
C LEU A 123 -6.10 7.36 21.10
N ARG A 124 -6.16 8.01 19.95
CA ARG A 124 -6.42 9.44 19.85
C ARG A 124 -7.77 9.82 20.47
N GLN A 125 -8.80 9.01 20.26
CA GLN A 125 -10.13 9.24 20.86
C GLN A 125 -10.11 9.08 22.38
N ILE A 126 -9.37 8.09 22.91
CA ILE A 126 -9.21 7.85 24.34
C ILE A 126 -8.43 8.99 25.00
N ILE A 127 -7.35 9.44 24.36
CA ILE A 127 -6.48 10.51 24.87
C ILE A 127 -7.20 11.86 24.85
N GLY A 128 -7.98 12.15 23.79
CA GLY A 128 -8.84 13.34 23.67
C GLY A 128 -8.13 14.68 23.55
N ILE A 129 -6.78 14.73 23.68
CA ILE A 129 -5.95 15.94 23.63
C ILE A 129 -4.77 15.77 22.69
N ALA A 130 -4.36 16.85 22.00
CA ALA A 130 -3.31 16.80 20.98
C ALA A 130 -1.89 16.57 21.58
N HIS A 131 -1.65 17.06 22.78
CA HIS A 131 -0.37 16.95 23.50
C HIS A 131 -0.59 16.49 24.94
N PRO A 132 -0.82 15.18 25.15
CA PRO A 132 -1.10 14.66 26.48
C PRO A 132 0.15 14.70 27.36
N ASN A 133 -0.05 14.89 28.67
CA ASN A 133 1.02 14.74 29.65
C ASN A 133 1.57 13.28 29.59
N PRO A 134 2.89 13.07 29.58
CA PRO A 134 3.50 11.73 29.51
C PRO A 134 2.98 10.75 30.55
N PHE A 135 2.75 11.17 31.78
CA PHE A 135 2.22 10.30 32.84
C PHE A 135 0.78 9.84 32.54
N VAL A 136 -0.06 10.74 32.05
CA VAL A 136 -1.43 10.40 31.61
C VAL A 136 -1.38 9.43 30.45
N THR A 137 -0.49 9.66 29.48
CA THR A 137 -0.30 8.77 28.33
C THR A 137 0.09 7.35 28.78
N ILE A 138 1.06 7.22 29.69
CA ILE A 138 1.49 5.93 30.24
C ILE A 138 0.33 5.21 30.93
N GLN A 139 -0.45 5.90 31.74
CA GLN A 139 -1.61 5.31 32.41
C GLN A 139 -2.68 4.82 31.43
N LEU A 140 -2.93 5.59 30.36
CA LEU A 140 -3.88 5.21 29.32
C LEU A 140 -3.37 4.01 28.51
N LEU A 141 -2.08 3.97 28.15
CA LEU A 141 -1.47 2.84 27.47
C LEU A 141 -1.55 1.55 28.32
N ARG A 142 -1.31 1.63 29.63
CA ARG A 142 -1.48 0.49 30.55
C ARG A 142 -2.92 -0.05 30.54
N ARG A 143 -3.92 0.84 30.60
CA ARG A 143 -5.33 0.42 30.51
C ARG A 143 -5.68 -0.24 29.18
N VAL A 144 -5.13 0.27 28.07
CA VAL A 144 -5.32 -0.35 26.73
C VAL A 144 -4.68 -1.73 26.69
N ASP A 145 -3.49 -1.88 27.26
CA ASP A 145 -2.78 -3.15 27.33
C ASP A 145 -3.53 -4.18 28.21
N GLU A 146 -3.99 -3.77 29.38
CA GLU A 146 -4.82 -4.59 30.28
C GLU A 146 -6.14 -5.05 29.60
N GLU A 147 -6.77 -4.17 28.83
CA GLU A 147 -7.98 -4.52 28.07
C GLU A 147 -7.67 -5.48 26.92
N ALA A 148 -6.54 -5.27 26.21
CA ALA A 148 -6.10 -6.18 25.16
C ALA A 148 -5.78 -7.56 25.70
N THR A 149 -5.10 -7.65 26.86
CA THR A 149 -4.79 -8.89 27.55
C THR A 149 -6.07 -9.64 27.93
N ARG A 150 -7.03 -8.96 28.57
CA ARG A 150 -8.33 -9.57 28.94
C ARG A 150 -9.09 -10.10 27.72
N ARG A 151 -9.06 -9.38 26.60
CA ARG A 151 -9.69 -9.83 25.35
C ARG A 151 -8.99 -11.05 24.77
N PHE A 152 -7.67 -11.09 24.86
CA PHE A 152 -6.89 -12.22 24.39
C PHE A 152 -7.13 -13.47 25.25
N GLU A 153 -7.16 -13.33 26.57
CA GLU A 153 -7.51 -14.41 27.50
C GLU A 153 -8.93 -14.95 27.22
N TYR A 154 -9.90 -14.05 27.04
CA TYR A 154 -11.27 -14.39 26.66
C TYR A 154 -11.35 -15.18 25.34
N TYR A 155 -10.51 -14.81 24.37
CA TYR A 155 -10.38 -15.54 23.11
C TYR A 155 -9.75 -16.92 23.29
N LEU A 156 -8.72 -17.06 24.13
CA LEU A 156 -8.10 -18.35 24.44
C LEU A 156 -9.05 -19.33 25.12
N GLU A 157 -10.04 -18.84 25.85
CA GLU A 157 -11.13 -19.64 26.45
C GLU A 157 -12.15 -20.13 25.40
N GLY A 158 -11.95 -19.87 24.13
CA GLY A 158 -12.83 -20.29 23.04
C GLY A 158 -14.00 -19.33 22.74
N ASN A 159 -13.99 -18.14 23.34
CA ASN A 159 -15.04 -17.15 23.14
C ASN A 159 -14.76 -16.29 21.89
N VAL A 160 -15.82 -15.91 21.15
CA VAL A 160 -15.71 -15.07 19.96
C VAL A 160 -15.70 -13.59 20.34
N VAL A 161 -14.55 -12.93 20.20
CA VAL A 161 -14.39 -11.51 20.54
C VAL A 161 -14.99 -10.56 19.48
N LYS A 162 -15.02 -10.97 18.20
CA LYS A 162 -15.56 -10.15 17.11
C LYS A 162 -15.98 -11.01 15.91
N ARG A 163 -17.16 -10.73 15.37
CA ARG A 163 -17.62 -11.40 14.16
C ARG A 163 -16.82 -10.86 12.95
N ILE A 164 -16.08 -11.75 12.27
CA ILE A 164 -15.39 -11.41 11.02
C ILE A 164 -16.45 -11.01 9.98
N ARG A 165 -16.28 -9.90 9.27
CA ARG A 165 -17.21 -9.49 8.22
C ARG A 165 -17.20 -10.54 7.11
N LYS A 166 -18.37 -10.99 6.66
CA LYS A 166 -18.55 -12.00 5.62
C LYS A 166 -17.70 -11.72 4.36
N ARG A 167 -17.58 -10.45 3.96
CA ARG A 167 -16.74 -10.00 2.83
C ARG A 167 -15.25 -10.28 3.00
N SER A 168 -14.73 -10.39 4.22
CA SER A 168 -13.30 -10.69 4.45
C SER A 168 -13.01 -12.19 4.30
N LEU A 169 -14.00 -13.05 4.51
CA LEU A 169 -13.88 -14.49 4.31
C LEU A 169 -13.92 -14.86 2.81
N GLU A 170 -14.72 -14.15 2.02
CA GLU A 170 -14.86 -14.37 0.56
C GLU A 170 -13.61 -13.97 -0.25
N LEU A 171 -12.64 -13.28 0.35
CA LEU A 171 -11.39 -12.87 -0.29
C LEU A 171 -10.22 -13.82 0.01
N GLU A 172 -10.42 -14.84 0.84
CA GLU A 172 -9.42 -15.84 1.23
C GLU A 172 -9.66 -17.20 0.54
N GLU A 173 -10.76 -17.36 -0.22
CA GLU A 173 -11.04 -18.48 -1.11
C GLU A 173 -10.57 -18.17 -2.55
#